data_621131751feec4e4837679b8e2253557
#
_entry.id   621131751feec4e4837679b8e2253557
#
_cell.length_a   1.000
_cell.length_b   1.000
_cell.length_c   1.000
_cell.angle_alpha   90.00
_cell.angle_beta   90.00
_cell.angle_gamma   90.00
#
_symmetry.space_group_name_H-M   'P 1'
#
loop_
_entity.id
_entity.type
_entity.pdbx_description
1 polymer ?
#
loop_
_entity_poly.entity_id
_entity_poly.type
_entity_poly.pdbx_seq_one_letter_code
_entity_poly.pdbx_strand_id
1 'polypeptide(L)'
;MRRQIGAIALKKFLILIMVWSHSIFAEEVDDLYISLVPIPDQTLASRHQGINDALKNVLVKLTGNSAVIQLAAVQPSLKNATLYVDAISFEALPNNLSIYDNAEGLNLGLRVNFSHSAIDNLIRRSEL
;
A
#
# COMPACT_ATOMS: atom_id res chain seq x y z
N MET A 1 -7.94 -54.89 22.93
CA MET A 1 -8.10 -53.60 23.61
C MET A 1 -7.00 -52.56 23.26
N ARG A 2 -5.79 -52.94 22.94
CA ARG A 2 -4.71 -51.97 22.59
C ARG A 2 -4.90 -51.23 21.24
N ARG A 3 -5.68 -51.77 20.29
CA ARG A 3 -5.89 -51.15 18.95
C ARG A 3 -6.87 -49.98 18.94
N GLN A 4 -7.76 -49.82 19.93
CA GLN A 4 -8.74 -48.75 20.00
C GLN A 4 -8.17 -47.44 20.54
N ILE A 5 -7.15 -47.50 21.39
CA ILE A 5 -6.48 -46.32 21.97
C ILE A 5 -5.63 -45.60 20.91
N GLY A 6 -5.00 -46.34 19.97
CA GLY A 6 -4.24 -45.75 18.85
C GLY A 6 -5.10 -45.04 17.84
N ALA A 7 -6.32 -45.53 17.55
CA ALA A 7 -7.26 -44.92 16.61
C ALA A 7 -7.86 -43.60 17.17
N ILE A 8 -8.12 -43.53 18.48
CA ILE A 8 -8.64 -42.32 19.14
C ILE A 8 -7.53 -41.25 19.25
N ALA A 9 -6.30 -41.63 19.56
CA ALA A 9 -5.14 -40.73 19.57
C ALA A 9 -4.81 -40.19 18.19
N LEU A 10 -4.92 -41.02 17.15
CA LEU A 10 -4.70 -40.62 15.76
C LEU A 10 -5.80 -39.66 15.27
N LYS A 11 -7.06 -39.88 15.61
CA LYS A 11 -8.16 -38.97 15.31
C LYS A 11 -8.01 -37.61 16.02
N LYS A 12 -7.59 -37.60 17.28
CA LYS A 12 -7.32 -36.36 18.02
C LYS A 12 -6.10 -35.61 17.45
N PHE A 13 -5.10 -36.31 16.99
CA PHE A 13 -3.93 -35.72 16.33
C PHE A 13 -4.28 -35.14 14.97
N LEU A 14 -5.11 -35.78 14.16
CA LEU A 14 -5.62 -35.29 12.88
C LEU A 14 -6.50 -34.04 13.03
N ILE A 15 -7.31 -33.97 14.08
CA ILE A 15 -8.14 -32.79 14.39
C ILE A 15 -7.26 -31.60 14.83
N LEU A 16 -6.18 -31.86 15.53
CA LEU A 16 -5.24 -30.82 15.97
C LEU A 16 -4.47 -30.17 14.80
N ILE A 17 -4.16 -30.96 13.77
CA ILE A 17 -3.50 -30.44 12.55
C ILE A 17 -4.44 -29.59 11.70
N MET A 18 -5.75 -29.86 11.73
CA MET A 18 -6.75 -29.13 10.94
C MET A 18 -7.04 -27.71 11.46
N VAL A 19 -6.70 -27.41 12.73
CA VAL A 19 -6.97 -26.11 13.36
C VAL A 19 -5.86 -25.08 13.05
N TRP A 20 -4.70 -25.50 12.56
CA TRP A 20 -3.57 -24.60 12.30
C TRP A 20 -3.52 -24.02 10.88
N SER A 21 -4.51 -24.31 10.04
CA SER A 21 -4.50 -23.94 8.62
C SER A 21 -5.23 -22.62 8.29
N HIS A 22 -5.63 -21.81 9.27
CA HIS A 22 -6.53 -20.67 9.01
C HIS A 22 -5.92 -19.28 9.28
N SER A 23 -4.62 -19.11 9.13
CA SER A 23 -4.00 -17.81 9.48
C SER A 23 -3.12 -17.21 8.36
N ILE A 24 -3.56 -17.21 7.10
CA ILE A 24 -2.73 -16.60 6.04
C ILE A 24 -3.57 -15.78 5.02
N PHE A 25 -4.55 -14.99 5.40
CA PHE A 25 -5.22 -14.15 4.41
C PHE A 25 -5.76 -12.82 4.94
N ALA A 26 -5.00 -12.07 5.75
CA ALA A 26 -5.50 -10.79 6.28
C ALA A 26 -4.59 -9.57 6.03
N GLU A 27 -3.49 -9.67 5.26
CA GLU A 27 -2.45 -8.63 5.27
C GLU A 27 -2.26 -7.87 3.94
N GLU A 28 -2.95 -8.22 2.87
CA GLU A 28 -2.69 -7.65 1.54
C GLU A 28 -3.58 -6.44 1.14
N VAL A 29 -4.62 -6.13 1.88
CA VAL A 29 -5.57 -5.08 1.47
C VAL A 29 -5.08 -3.68 1.80
N ASP A 30 -4.26 -3.53 2.84
CA ASP A 30 -3.74 -2.23 3.27
C ASP A 30 -2.68 -1.65 2.32
N ASP A 31 -1.93 -2.47 1.62
CA ASP A 31 -0.87 -2.04 0.71
C ASP A 31 -1.38 -1.30 -0.55
N LEU A 32 -2.63 -1.47 -0.93
CA LEU A 32 -3.20 -0.80 -2.10
C LEU A 32 -3.32 0.71 -1.92
N TYR A 33 -3.52 1.17 -0.69
CA TYR A 33 -3.69 2.57 -0.34
C TYR A 33 -2.40 3.23 0.16
N ILE A 34 -1.29 2.50 0.11
CA ILE A 34 0.03 2.97 0.50
C ILE A 34 0.93 3.06 -0.73
N SER A 35 1.71 4.11 -0.83
CA SER A 35 2.75 4.24 -1.85
C SER A 35 4.03 4.79 -1.25
N LEU A 36 5.15 4.20 -1.66
CA LEU A 36 6.50 4.67 -1.36
C LEU A 36 7.08 5.31 -2.62
N VAL A 37 7.41 6.58 -2.55
CA VAL A 37 7.96 7.33 -3.68
C VAL A 37 9.31 7.95 -3.34
N PRO A 38 10.25 8.01 -4.28
CA PRO A 38 11.50 8.71 -4.08
C PRO A 38 11.27 10.22 -4.03
N ILE A 39 11.99 10.90 -3.13
CA ILE A 39 12.00 12.36 -3.02
C ILE A 39 13.44 12.86 -2.87
N PRO A 40 13.78 14.07 -3.38
CA PRO A 40 15.15 14.59 -3.33
C PRO A 40 15.55 15.03 -1.93
N ASP A 41 14.61 15.55 -1.14
CA ASP A 41 14.82 16.08 0.20
C ASP A 41 13.52 16.10 1.02
N GLN A 42 13.57 16.60 2.26
CA GLN A 42 12.42 16.68 3.16
C GLN A 42 11.71 18.04 3.15
N THR A 43 11.98 18.88 2.15
CA THR A 43 11.30 20.18 2.03
C THR A 43 9.81 20.04 1.81
N LEU A 44 9.05 21.09 2.10
CA LEU A 44 7.61 21.11 1.89
C LEU A 44 7.25 20.89 0.41
N ALA A 45 8.02 21.49 -0.50
CA ALA A 45 7.82 21.33 -1.93
C ALA A 45 8.02 19.88 -2.38
N SER A 46 9.11 19.23 -1.97
CA SER A 46 9.39 17.81 -2.27
C SER A 46 8.34 16.89 -1.66
N ARG A 47 7.87 17.20 -0.46
CA ARG A 47 6.78 16.44 0.19
C ARG A 47 5.47 16.54 -0.59
N HIS A 48 5.06 17.73 -1.01
CA HIS A 48 3.85 17.92 -1.81
C HIS A 48 3.94 17.18 -3.16
N GLN A 49 5.08 17.27 -3.83
CA GLN A 49 5.30 16.53 -5.08
C GLN A 49 5.26 15.03 -4.85
N GLY A 50 5.90 14.53 -3.79
CA GLY A 50 5.90 13.12 -3.43
C GLY A 50 4.49 12.60 -3.11
N ILE A 51 3.67 13.37 -2.40
CA ILE A 51 2.26 13.01 -2.11
C ILE A 51 1.43 12.95 -3.41
N ASN A 52 1.64 13.89 -4.33
CA ASN A 52 0.98 13.88 -5.64
C ASN A 52 1.36 12.61 -6.42
N ASP A 53 2.63 12.26 -6.49
CA ASP A 53 3.10 11.07 -7.19
C ASP A 53 2.62 9.78 -6.50
N ALA A 54 2.57 9.77 -5.18
CA ALA A 54 2.02 8.65 -4.41
C ALA A 54 0.52 8.43 -4.70
N LEU A 55 -0.27 9.51 -4.80
CA LEU A 55 -1.70 9.41 -5.15
C LEU A 55 -1.89 8.84 -6.55
N LYS A 56 -1.09 9.29 -7.52
CA LYS A 56 -1.11 8.70 -8.88
C LYS A 56 -0.88 7.19 -8.83
N ASN A 57 0.13 6.73 -8.09
CA ASN A 57 0.44 5.32 -7.95
C ASN A 57 -0.71 4.52 -7.33
N VAL A 58 -1.35 5.04 -6.29
CA VAL A 58 -2.49 4.40 -5.64
C VAL A 58 -3.68 4.29 -6.59
N LEU A 59 -4.01 5.36 -7.30
CA LEU A 59 -5.11 5.34 -8.27
C LEU A 59 -4.86 4.32 -9.39
N VAL A 60 -3.64 4.23 -9.91
CA VAL A 60 -3.28 3.22 -10.92
C VAL A 60 -3.38 1.81 -10.35
N LYS A 61 -2.92 1.57 -9.13
CA LYS A 61 -3.04 0.25 -8.48
C LYS A 61 -4.50 -0.18 -8.30
N LEU A 62 -5.36 0.73 -7.84
CA LEU A 62 -6.75 0.41 -7.54
C LEU A 62 -7.61 0.25 -8.80
N THR A 63 -7.35 1.02 -9.84
CA THR A 63 -8.12 0.98 -11.09
C THR A 63 -7.55 0.01 -12.13
N GLY A 64 -6.29 -0.35 -12.00
CA GLY A 64 -5.59 -1.15 -13.02
C GLY A 64 -5.37 -0.42 -14.35
N ASN A 65 -5.57 0.89 -14.39
CA ASN A 65 -5.49 1.71 -15.60
C ASN A 65 -4.55 2.90 -15.42
N SER A 66 -3.44 2.91 -16.12
CA SER A 66 -2.47 4.01 -16.06
C SER A 66 -3.00 5.34 -16.64
N ALA A 67 -4.00 5.30 -17.50
CA ALA A 67 -4.63 6.51 -18.07
C ALA A 67 -5.49 7.29 -17.06
N VAL A 68 -5.83 6.69 -15.90
CA VAL A 68 -6.65 7.34 -14.86
C VAL A 68 -6.08 8.69 -14.41
N ILE A 69 -4.77 8.82 -14.34
CA ILE A 69 -4.07 10.03 -13.89
C ILE A 69 -4.21 11.21 -14.87
N GLN A 70 -4.67 10.97 -16.08
CA GLN A 70 -4.87 12.01 -17.11
C GLN A 70 -6.33 12.46 -17.24
N LEU A 71 -7.25 11.79 -16.56
CA LEU A 71 -8.66 12.13 -16.61
C LEU A 71 -8.95 13.49 -15.96
N ALA A 72 -9.73 14.31 -16.64
CA ALA A 72 -10.12 15.64 -16.14
C ALA A 72 -10.80 15.59 -14.77
N ALA A 73 -11.58 14.54 -14.50
CA ALA A 73 -12.26 14.33 -13.22
C ALA A 73 -11.29 14.10 -12.04
N VAL A 74 -10.08 13.63 -12.31
CA VAL A 74 -9.06 13.30 -11.30
C VAL A 74 -8.08 14.45 -11.05
N GLN A 75 -7.89 15.35 -12.01
CA GLN A 75 -6.91 16.43 -11.93
C GLN A 75 -7.03 17.32 -10.68
N PRO A 76 -8.24 17.76 -10.25
CA PRO A 76 -8.37 18.56 -9.03
C PRO A 76 -7.90 17.81 -7.77
N SER A 77 -8.13 16.50 -7.72
CA SER A 77 -7.71 15.66 -6.60
C SER A 77 -6.19 15.48 -6.56
N LEU A 78 -5.54 15.34 -7.70
CA LEU A 78 -4.09 15.29 -7.79
C LEU A 78 -3.44 16.59 -7.31
N LYS A 79 -4.01 17.73 -7.65
CA LYS A 79 -3.54 19.04 -7.18
C LYS A 79 -3.70 19.22 -5.67
N ASN A 80 -4.68 18.57 -5.07
CA ASN A 80 -5.00 18.63 -3.65
C ASN A 80 -4.78 17.28 -2.95
N ALA A 81 -3.78 16.54 -3.37
CA ALA A 81 -3.51 15.17 -2.93
C ALA A 81 -3.35 15.03 -1.40
N THR A 82 -2.87 16.08 -0.73
CA THR A 82 -2.73 16.12 0.74
C THR A 82 -4.04 15.93 1.48
N LEU A 83 -5.18 16.26 0.88
CA LEU A 83 -6.51 16.07 1.49
C LEU A 83 -6.90 14.59 1.65
N TYR A 84 -6.22 13.70 0.96
CA TYR A 84 -6.48 12.27 0.99
C TYR A 84 -5.53 11.49 1.91
N VAL A 85 -4.58 12.17 2.54
CA VAL A 85 -3.50 11.56 3.34
C VAL A 85 -3.94 11.33 4.77
N ASP A 86 -3.76 10.12 5.27
CA ASP A 86 -3.88 9.78 6.70
C ASP A 86 -2.55 9.94 7.43
N ALA A 87 -1.46 9.47 6.83
CA ALA A 87 -0.14 9.51 7.44
C ALA A 87 0.97 9.54 6.39
N ILE A 88 2.10 10.13 6.76
CA ILE A 88 3.35 10.08 6.00
C ILE A 88 4.52 9.68 6.90
N SER A 89 5.51 9.02 6.31
CA SER A 89 6.79 8.76 6.94
C SER A 89 7.93 8.87 5.93
N PHE A 90 9.09 9.25 6.42
CA PHE A 90 10.32 9.23 5.62
C PHE A 90 11.08 7.95 5.91
N GLU A 91 11.58 7.30 4.89
CA GLU A 91 12.37 6.08 5.04
C GLU A 91 13.46 5.99 3.98
N ALA A 92 14.48 5.16 4.25
CA ALA A 92 15.50 4.88 3.26
C ALA A 92 14.93 4.02 2.14
N LEU A 93 15.20 4.40 0.88
CA LEU A 93 14.84 3.59 -0.27
C LEU A 93 15.91 2.52 -0.54
N PRO A 94 15.51 1.33 -1.02
CA PRO A 94 16.44 0.42 -1.67
C PRO A 94 17.17 1.09 -2.85
N ASN A 95 18.43 0.78 -3.07
CA ASN A 95 19.25 1.40 -4.12
C ASN A 95 18.64 1.32 -5.52
N ASN A 96 17.89 0.27 -5.81
CA ASN A 96 17.21 0.06 -7.09
C ASN A 96 15.98 0.96 -7.32
N LEU A 97 15.49 1.65 -6.29
CA LEU A 97 14.36 2.58 -6.38
C LEU A 97 14.77 4.04 -6.30
N SER A 98 16.04 4.32 -6.03
CA SER A 98 16.54 5.69 -6.00
C SER A 98 16.72 6.22 -7.42
N ILE A 99 16.07 7.35 -7.68
CA ILE A 99 16.19 8.07 -8.97
C ILE A 99 16.86 9.44 -8.80
N TYR A 100 17.12 9.84 -7.57
CA TYR A 100 17.79 11.09 -7.28
C TYR A 100 19.25 10.84 -6.93
N ASP A 101 20.13 11.44 -7.72
CA ASP A 101 21.57 11.51 -7.44
C ASP A 101 21.82 12.72 -6.55
N ASN A 102 21.67 12.51 -5.26
CA ASN A 102 21.99 13.56 -4.28
C ASN A 102 23.44 13.40 -3.80
N ALA A 103 24.14 14.50 -3.69
CA ALA A 103 25.55 14.57 -3.29
C ALA A 103 25.85 13.90 -1.92
N GLU A 104 24.84 13.61 -1.13
CA GLU A 104 24.94 12.96 0.19
C GLU A 104 24.67 11.45 0.15
N GLY A 105 24.35 10.88 -1.02
CA GLY A 105 24.07 9.44 -1.18
C GLY A 105 22.84 8.95 -0.39
N LEU A 106 21.97 9.86 0.01
CA LEU A 106 20.75 9.54 0.76
C LEU A 106 19.63 9.17 -0.21
N ASN A 107 19.33 7.89 -0.29
CA ASN A 107 18.17 7.38 -1.00
C ASN A 107 16.94 7.60 -0.11
N LEU A 108 16.32 8.76 -0.24
CA LEU A 108 15.19 9.15 0.59
C LEU A 108 13.87 8.80 -0.08
N GLY A 109 13.00 8.10 0.67
CA GLY A 109 11.63 7.78 0.28
C GLY A 109 10.61 8.47 1.16
N LEU A 110 9.48 8.80 0.57
CA LEU A 110 8.27 9.22 1.25
C LEU A 110 7.24 8.09 1.15
N ARG A 111 6.91 7.50 2.29
CA ARG A 111 5.79 6.57 2.42
C ARG A 111 4.54 7.36 2.72
N VAL A 112 3.53 7.24 1.88
CA VAL A 112 2.24 7.91 2.03
C VAL A 112 1.15 6.87 2.22
N ASN A 113 0.41 6.98 3.32
CA ASN A 113 -0.78 6.20 3.60
C ASN A 113 -2.01 7.07 3.38
N PHE A 114 -2.88 6.66 2.48
CA PHE A 114 -4.10 7.39 2.12
C PHE A 114 -5.32 6.84 2.85
N SER A 115 -6.28 7.72 3.13
CA SER A 115 -7.59 7.35 3.66
C SER A 115 -8.33 6.47 2.66
N HIS A 116 -8.67 5.24 3.05
CA HIS A 116 -9.43 4.30 2.21
C HIS A 116 -10.76 4.92 1.77
N SER A 117 -11.52 5.48 2.71
CA SER A 117 -12.83 6.07 2.41
C SER A 117 -12.73 7.28 1.47
N ALA A 118 -11.70 8.12 1.63
CA ALA A 118 -11.50 9.28 0.77
C ALA A 118 -11.13 8.86 -0.65
N ILE A 119 -10.24 7.88 -0.81
CA ILE A 119 -9.87 7.34 -2.12
C ILE A 119 -11.05 6.62 -2.79
N ASP A 120 -11.78 5.79 -2.06
CA ASP A 120 -12.94 5.07 -2.61
C ASP A 120 -14.04 6.05 -3.07
N ASN A 121 -14.23 7.14 -2.32
CA ASN A 121 -15.14 8.21 -2.71
C ASN A 121 -14.66 8.94 -3.97
N LEU A 122 -13.36 9.19 -4.10
CA LEU A 122 -12.77 9.78 -5.30
C LEU A 122 -13.02 8.89 -6.52
N ILE A 123 -12.75 7.60 -6.42
CA ILE A 123 -12.94 6.63 -7.51
C ILE A 123 -14.41 6.59 -7.92
N ARG A 124 -15.34 6.48 -6.99
CA ARG A 124 -16.79 6.44 -7.28
C ARG A 124 -17.30 7.67 -7.99
N ARG A 125 -16.97 8.88 -7.49
CA ARG A 125 -17.45 10.13 -8.10
C ARG A 125 -16.76 10.47 -9.42
N SER A 126 -15.62 9.86 -9.70
CA SER A 126 -14.90 10.00 -10.96
C SER A 126 -15.33 8.94 -11.99
N GLU A 127 -16.26 8.07 -11.64
CA GLU A 127 -16.78 6.99 -12.50
C GLU A 127 -15.68 6.03 -13.02
N LEU A 128 -14.72 5.70 -12.13
CA LEU A 128 -13.56 4.84 -12.42
C LEU A 128 -13.81 3.38 -12.07
#